data_53f3a9c5796c93078d1ccde84a2f52b0
#
_entry.id   53f3a9c5796c93078d1ccde84a2f52b0
#
_cell.length_a   1.000
_cell.length_b   1.000
_cell.length_c   1.000
_cell.angle_alpha   90.00
_cell.angle_beta   90.00
_cell.angle_gamma   90.00
#
_symmetry.space_group_name_H-M   'P 1'
#
loop_
_entity.id
_entity.type
_entity.pdbx_description
1 polymer ?
#
loop_
_entity_poly.entity_id
_entity_poly.type
_entity_poly.pdbx_seq_one_letter_code
_entity_poly.pdbx_strand_id
1 'polypeptide(L)'
;LTDAVQAGAAIDRAADHFGGLDALLNIAGGFRWETLETSGFESWHKLFLMNVQTAANACRAASPYLRRSAAGRIVNVGANAALKASLGMGPYAASKAGVHSLTQSLCEELKADGVTVNAVLPSILDTPANRMDMPNADFASWVAPEELAAIMLFLASEAASGVTGALVPVTGRV
;
A
#
# COMPACT_ATOMS: atom_id res chain seq x y z
N LEU A 1 -6.82 -1.06 -12.23
CA LEU A 1 -7.17 -0.36 -10.99
C LEU A 1 -7.05 1.17 -11.10
N THR A 2 -6.29 1.70 -12.06
CA THR A 2 -6.25 3.14 -12.36
C THR A 2 -7.57 3.69 -12.88
N ASP A 3 -8.36 2.87 -13.56
CA ASP A 3 -9.73 3.18 -13.96
C ASP A 3 -10.70 2.88 -12.81
N ALA A 4 -11.43 3.88 -12.35
CA ALA A 4 -12.32 3.78 -11.19
C ALA A 4 -13.52 2.85 -11.44
N VAL A 5 -14.04 2.79 -12.67
CA VAL A 5 -15.17 1.92 -13.02
C VAL A 5 -14.74 0.46 -13.00
N GLN A 6 -13.58 0.16 -13.59
CA GLN A 6 -13.04 -1.20 -13.60
C GLN A 6 -12.63 -1.65 -12.18
N ALA A 7 -12.05 -0.75 -11.38
CA ALA A 7 -11.72 -1.05 -9.99
C ALA A 7 -12.99 -1.36 -9.18
N GLY A 8 -14.04 -0.55 -9.34
CA GLY A 8 -15.34 -0.79 -8.73
C GLY A 8 -15.91 -2.15 -9.12
N ALA A 9 -16.02 -2.42 -10.41
CA ALA A 9 -16.54 -3.69 -10.91
C ALA A 9 -15.74 -4.93 -10.43
N ALA A 10 -14.44 -4.80 -10.19
CA ALA A 10 -13.64 -5.89 -9.64
C ALA A 10 -13.96 -6.15 -8.15
N ILE A 11 -14.10 -5.08 -7.37
CA ILE A 11 -14.47 -5.15 -5.95
C ILE A 11 -15.90 -5.70 -5.80
N ASP A 12 -16.85 -5.19 -6.59
CA ASP A 12 -18.25 -5.64 -6.55
C ASP A 12 -18.36 -7.13 -6.84
N ARG A 13 -17.67 -7.62 -7.89
CA ARG A 13 -17.63 -9.07 -8.20
C ARG A 13 -17.06 -9.91 -7.07
N ALA A 14 -16.02 -9.43 -6.39
CA ALA A 14 -15.47 -10.14 -5.24
C ALA A 14 -16.47 -10.17 -4.08
N ALA A 15 -17.09 -9.04 -3.77
CA ALA A 15 -18.11 -8.94 -2.73
C ALA A 15 -19.32 -9.83 -3.01
N ASP A 16 -19.81 -9.85 -4.25
CA ASP A 16 -20.93 -10.70 -4.66
C ASP A 16 -20.59 -12.18 -4.55
N HIS A 17 -19.35 -12.56 -4.94
CA HIS A 17 -18.90 -13.95 -4.91
C HIS A 17 -18.77 -14.50 -3.48
N PHE A 18 -18.26 -13.68 -2.54
CA PHE A 18 -18.00 -14.10 -1.15
C PHE A 18 -19.13 -13.68 -0.18
N GLY A 19 -20.14 -12.94 -0.63
CA GLY A 19 -21.21 -12.43 0.22
C GLY A 19 -20.81 -11.21 1.06
N GLY A 20 -19.72 -10.56 0.76
CA GLY A 20 -19.20 -9.37 1.45
C GLY A 20 -17.69 -9.26 1.36
N LEU A 21 -17.13 -8.24 2.02
CA LEU A 21 -15.68 -8.03 2.15
C LEU A 21 -15.37 -7.61 3.58
N ASP A 22 -14.39 -8.28 4.20
CA ASP A 22 -13.88 -7.96 5.55
C ASP A 22 -12.53 -7.25 5.50
N ALA A 23 -11.73 -7.50 4.47
CA ALA A 23 -10.41 -6.89 4.35
C ALA A 23 -10.08 -6.49 2.90
N LEU A 24 -9.40 -5.35 2.76
CA LEU A 24 -8.78 -4.88 1.53
C LEU A 24 -7.28 -4.72 1.76
N LEU A 25 -6.47 -5.47 0.99
CA LEU A 25 -5.01 -5.33 1.00
C LEU A 25 -4.56 -4.71 -0.33
N ASN A 26 -4.15 -3.45 -0.30
CA ASN A 26 -3.67 -2.69 -1.45
C ASN A 26 -2.17 -2.94 -1.66
N ILE A 27 -1.84 -3.97 -2.44
CA ILE A 27 -0.47 -4.37 -2.74
C ILE A 27 0.00 -3.80 -4.09
N ALA A 28 -0.94 -3.58 -5.02
CA ALA A 28 -0.62 -3.09 -6.36
C ALA A 28 0.10 -1.74 -6.31
N GLY A 29 1.18 -1.63 -7.06
CA GLY A 29 1.99 -0.43 -7.16
C GLY A 29 3.21 -0.64 -8.03
N GLY A 30 4.07 0.36 -8.09
CA GLY A 30 5.30 0.26 -8.87
C GLY A 30 6.36 1.23 -8.40
N PHE A 31 7.56 0.98 -8.87
CA PHE A 31 8.77 1.72 -8.55
C PHE A 31 9.47 2.17 -9.82
N ARG A 32 10.15 3.31 -9.75
CA ARG A 32 11.09 3.77 -10.75
C ARG A 32 12.17 4.61 -10.07
N TRP A 33 13.43 4.31 -10.41
CA TRP A 33 14.56 5.12 -9.97
C TRP A 33 14.84 6.19 -11.03
N GLU A 34 14.68 7.46 -10.67
CA GLU A 34 14.91 8.61 -11.55
C GLU A 34 15.29 9.83 -10.72
N THR A 35 16.32 10.56 -11.13
CA THR A 35 16.65 11.86 -10.54
C THR A 35 15.66 12.93 -11.03
N LEU A 36 15.58 14.06 -10.35
CA LEU A 36 14.75 15.18 -10.79
C LEU A 36 15.14 15.67 -12.19
N GLU A 37 16.44 15.63 -12.50
CA GLU A 37 16.96 16.04 -13.82
C GLU A 37 16.52 15.11 -14.95
N THR A 38 16.42 13.81 -14.66
CA THR A 38 16.06 12.80 -15.67
C THR A 38 14.57 12.46 -15.70
N SER A 39 13.83 12.76 -14.62
CA SER A 39 12.39 12.50 -14.53
C SER A 39 11.57 13.61 -15.16
N GLY A 40 10.81 13.29 -16.20
CA GLY A 40 9.75 14.17 -16.71
C GLY A 40 8.49 14.10 -15.84
N PHE A 41 7.60 15.12 -15.97
CA PHE A 41 6.29 15.12 -15.29
C PHE A 41 5.45 13.88 -15.59
N GLU A 42 5.69 13.23 -16.71
CA GLU A 42 5.04 11.98 -17.09
C GLU A 42 5.35 10.84 -16.12
N SER A 43 6.60 10.72 -15.64
CA SER A 43 6.99 9.75 -14.62
C SER A 43 6.32 10.02 -13.27
N TRP A 44 6.24 11.27 -12.86
CA TRP A 44 5.52 11.69 -11.65
C TRP A 44 4.05 11.30 -11.72
N HIS A 45 3.40 11.64 -12.84
CA HIS A 45 2.00 11.31 -13.07
C HIS A 45 1.77 9.80 -13.08
N LYS A 46 2.60 9.05 -13.80
CA LYS A 46 2.50 7.59 -13.89
C LYS A 46 2.63 6.92 -12.52
N LEU A 47 3.60 7.34 -11.70
CA LEU A 47 3.77 6.77 -10.35
C LEU A 47 2.62 7.17 -9.42
N PHE A 48 2.08 8.39 -9.56
CA PHE A 48 0.88 8.79 -8.83
C PHE A 48 -0.33 7.92 -9.20
N LEU A 49 -0.58 7.73 -10.49
CA LEU A 49 -1.66 6.85 -10.98
C LEU A 49 -1.49 5.42 -10.45
N MET A 50 -0.26 4.89 -10.53
CA MET A 50 0.03 3.50 -10.19
C MET A 50 -0.03 3.22 -8.69
N ASN A 51 0.40 4.16 -7.84
CA ASN A 51 0.52 3.96 -6.40
C ASN A 51 -0.66 4.56 -5.63
N VAL A 52 -1.03 5.81 -5.92
CA VAL A 52 -2.07 6.52 -5.16
C VAL A 52 -3.46 6.25 -5.72
N GLN A 53 -3.66 6.46 -7.01
CA GLN A 53 -4.99 6.36 -7.61
C GLN A 53 -5.54 4.93 -7.57
N THR A 54 -4.69 3.92 -7.77
CA THR A 54 -5.10 2.50 -7.64
C THR A 54 -5.61 2.20 -6.23
N ALA A 55 -4.86 2.61 -5.19
CA ALA A 55 -5.26 2.41 -3.81
C ALA A 55 -6.54 3.20 -3.46
N ALA A 56 -6.62 4.47 -3.89
CA ALA A 56 -7.80 5.31 -3.63
C ALA A 56 -9.06 4.74 -4.30
N ASN A 57 -8.98 4.29 -5.56
CA ASN A 57 -10.11 3.68 -6.26
C ASN A 57 -10.58 2.39 -5.56
N ALA A 58 -9.65 1.52 -5.17
CA ALA A 58 -9.97 0.28 -4.46
C ALA A 58 -10.58 0.56 -3.08
N CYS A 59 -10.00 1.47 -2.31
CA CYS A 59 -10.55 1.88 -1.01
C CYS A 59 -11.95 2.45 -1.14
N ARG A 60 -12.18 3.36 -2.10
CA ARG A 60 -13.49 3.95 -2.36
C ARG A 60 -14.53 2.89 -2.70
N ALA A 61 -14.19 1.92 -3.55
CA ALA A 61 -15.09 0.86 -3.94
C ALA A 61 -15.38 -0.13 -2.80
N ALA A 62 -14.37 -0.46 -1.99
CA ALA A 62 -14.50 -1.41 -0.89
C ALA A 62 -15.18 -0.83 0.36
N SER A 63 -15.09 0.48 0.60
CA SER A 63 -15.61 1.13 1.82
C SER A 63 -17.07 0.80 2.15
N PRO A 64 -18.03 0.78 1.20
CA PRO A 64 -19.42 0.42 1.51
C PRO A 64 -19.57 -1.02 2.04
N TYR A 65 -18.74 -1.94 1.62
CA TYR A 65 -18.72 -3.32 2.08
C TYR A 65 -18.06 -3.45 3.44
N LEU A 66 -16.89 -2.81 3.62
CA LEU A 66 -16.13 -2.84 4.87
C LEU A 66 -16.89 -2.22 6.04
N ARG A 67 -17.68 -1.18 5.79
CA ARG A 67 -18.58 -0.58 6.80
C ARG A 67 -19.68 -1.53 7.28
N ARG A 68 -20.08 -2.51 6.47
CA ARG A 68 -21.08 -3.52 6.84
C ARG A 68 -20.44 -4.76 7.50
N SER A 69 -19.15 -4.89 7.40
CA SER A 69 -18.40 -5.96 8.07
C SER A 69 -18.29 -5.71 9.57
N ALA A 70 -18.37 -6.75 10.37
CA ALA A 70 -18.08 -6.67 11.80
C ALA A 70 -16.59 -6.43 12.11
N ALA A 71 -15.71 -6.61 11.12
CA ALA A 71 -14.26 -6.51 11.25
C ALA A 71 -13.61 -5.92 9.99
N GLY A 72 -14.08 -4.74 9.54
CA GLY A 72 -13.56 -4.08 8.35
C GLY A 72 -12.10 -3.66 8.50
N ARG A 73 -11.24 -4.00 7.53
CA ARG A 73 -9.80 -3.74 7.54
C ARG A 73 -9.30 -3.23 6.20
N ILE A 74 -8.45 -2.21 6.21
CA ILE A 74 -7.67 -1.76 5.05
C ILE A 74 -6.20 -1.78 5.42
N VAL A 75 -5.38 -2.47 4.61
CA VAL A 75 -3.92 -2.47 4.74
C VAL A 75 -3.30 -2.02 3.42
N ASN A 76 -2.66 -0.86 3.44
CA ASN A 76 -1.97 -0.29 2.27
C ASN A 76 -0.47 -0.64 2.30
N VAL A 77 0.12 -0.80 1.12
CA VAL A 77 1.58 -0.91 0.98
C VAL A 77 2.15 0.47 0.61
N GLY A 78 2.66 1.16 1.63
CA GLY A 78 3.45 2.38 1.49
C GLY A 78 4.90 2.10 1.07
N ALA A 79 5.84 2.87 1.60
CA ALA A 79 7.28 2.62 1.47
C ALA A 79 8.07 3.38 2.54
N ASN A 80 9.13 2.77 3.05
CA ASN A 80 10.04 3.47 3.96
C ASN A 80 10.72 4.68 3.30
N ALA A 81 10.97 4.61 1.98
CA ALA A 81 11.49 5.71 1.18
C ALA A 81 10.61 6.99 1.20
N ALA A 82 9.33 6.88 1.54
CA ALA A 82 8.46 8.05 1.68
C ALA A 82 8.63 8.79 3.01
N LEU A 83 9.27 8.19 4.01
CA LEU A 83 9.66 8.84 5.25
C LEU A 83 10.98 9.62 5.07
N LYS A 84 11.92 9.04 4.32
CA LYS A 84 13.21 9.64 3.99
C LYS A 84 13.64 9.17 2.60
N ALA A 85 13.44 10.04 1.60
CA ALA A 85 13.79 9.75 0.22
C ALA A 85 15.34 9.78 0.03
N SER A 86 15.84 8.79 -0.70
CA SER A 86 17.22 8.75 -1.18
C SER A 86 17.34 9.31 -2.60
N LEU A 87 18.56 9.43 -3.10
CA LEU A 87 18.86 9.84 -4.48
C LEU A 87 18.05 8.99 -5.48
N GLY A 88 17.44 9.63 -6.46
CA GLY A 88 16.66 8.96 -7.51
C GLY A 88 15.28 8.44 -7.07
N MET A 89 14.83 8.79 -5.86
CA MET A 89 13.56 8.33 -5.31
C MET A 89 12.45 9.38 -5.36
N GLY A 90 12.70 10.58 -5.89
CA GLY A 90 11.77 11.72 -5.82
C GLY A 90 10.33 11.39 -6.21
N PRO A 91 10.04 11.03 -7.48
CA PRO A 91 8.69 10.72 -7.93
C PRO A 91 8.05 9.54 -7.19
N TYR A 92 8.84 8.50 -6.93
CA TYR A 92 8.38 7.33 -6.18
C TYR A 92 8.02 7.67 -4.73
N ALA A 93 8.94 8.29 -4.00
CA ALA A 93 8.74 8.67 -2.61
C ALA A 93 7.54 9.61 -2.44
N ALA A 94 7.38 10.59 -3.34
CA ALA A 94 6.22 11.48 -3.35
C ALA A 94 4.90 10.71 -3.55
N SER A 95 4.87 9.76 -4.49
CA SER A 95 3.68 8.93 -4.72
C SER A 95 3.36 8.05 -3.50
N LYS A 96 4.37 7.45 -2.86
CA LYS A 96 4.18 6.64 -1.64
C LYS A 96 3.81 7.48 -0.42
N ALA A 97 4.30 8.72 -0.30
CA ALA A 97 3.82 9.68 0.70
C ALA A 97 2.32 9.98 0.51
N GLY A 98 1.83 10.03 -0.73
CA GLY A 98 0.40 10.11 -1.03
C GLY A 98 -0.40 8.92 -0.47
N VAL A 99 0.14 7.70 -0.53
CA VAL A 99 -0.47 6.50 0.09
C VAL A 99 -0.49 6.62 1.63
N HIS A 100 0.58 7.16 2.24
CA HIS A 100 0.60 7.42 3.69
C HIS A 100 -0.51 8.39 4.10
N SER A 101 -0.62 9.52 3.39
CA SER A 101 -1.66 10.52 3.64
C SER A 101 -3.07 9.95 3.41
N LEU A 102 -3.28 9.17 2.36
CA LEU A 102 -4.53 8.45 2.10
C LEU A 102 -4.90 7.52 3.26
N THR A 103 -3.93 6.76 3.79
CA THR A 103 -4.12 5.86 4.93
C THR A 103 -4.60 6.62 6.17
N GLN A 104 -3.95 7.73 6.50
CA GLN A 104 -4.28 8.55 7.66
C GLN A 104 -5.64 9.24 7.51
N SER A 105 -5.96 9.77 6.32
CA SER A 105 -7.27 10.37 6.05
C SER A 105 -8.39 9.35 6.15
N LEU A 106 -8.25 8.19 5.51
CA LEU A 106 -9.26 7.13 5.56
C LEU A 106 -9.46 6.57 6.97
N CYS A 107 -8.40 6.51 7.78
CA CYS A 107 -8.52 6.16 9.19
C CYS A 107 -9.51 7.07 9.91
N GLU A 108 -9.38 8.40 9.73
CA GLU A 108 -10.29 9.37 10.34
C GLU A 108 -11.72 9.27 9.79
N GLU A 109 -11.87 9.00 8.49
CA GLU A 109 -13.16 8.89 7.83
C GLU A 109 -13.95 7.61 8.20
N LEU A 110 -13.24 6.53 8.56
CA LEU A 110 -13.84 5.19 8.72
C LEU A 110 -13.83 4.68 10.17
N LYS A 111 -13.14 5.35 11.09
CA LYS A 111 -13.04 4.90 12.48
C LYS A 111 -14.37 4.80 13.21
N ALA A 112 -15.32 5.68 12.90
CA ALA A 112 -16.66 5.65 13.50
C ALA A 112 -17.48 4.43 13.05
N ASP A 113 -17.13 3.83 11.92
CA ASP A 113 -17.72 2.62 11.37
C ASP A 113 -16.99 1.34 11.84
N GLY A 114 -15.99 1.47 12.72
CA GLY A 114 -15.21 0.34 13.23
C GLY A 114 -14.19 -0.25 12.22
N VAL A 115 -13.96 0.43 11.10
CA VAL A 115 -12.99 0.00 10.08
C VAL A 115 -11.59 0.53 10.43
N THR A 116 -10.61 -0.34 10.51
CA THR A 116 -9.21 0.08 10.70
C THR A 116 -8.50 0.26 9.37
N VAL A 117 -7.66 1.28 9.27
CA VAL A 117 -6.89 1.62 8.07
C VAL A 117 -5.44 1.83 8.45
N ASN A 118 -4.54 0.98 7.97
CA ASN A 118 -3.12 1.01 8.28
C ASN A 118 -2.27 0.88 7.01
N ALA A 119 -0.99 1.20 7.09
CA ALA A 119 -0.04 0.93 6.03
C ALA A 119 1.22 0.23 6.58
N VAL A 120 1.76 -0.70 5.80
CA VAL A 120 3.10 -1.24 5.98
C VAL A 120 4.08 -0.49 5.08
N LEU A 121 5.26 -0.19 5.59
CA LEU A 121 6.28 0.61 4.90
C LEU A 121 7.56 -0.23 4.72
N PRO A 122 7.59 -1.11 3.71
CA PRO A 122 8.79 -1.92 3.47
C PRO A 122 9.96 -1.04 3.02
N SER A 123 11.18 -1.50 3.35
CA SER A 123 12.40 -1.08 2.70
C SER A 123 12.57 -1.83 1.37
N ILE A 124 13.65 -2.56 1.19
CA ILE A 124 13.88 -3.37 0.01
C ILE A 124 13.33 -4.78 0.26
N LEU A 125 12.41 -5.24 -0.58
CA LEU A 125 11.91 -6.60 -0.54
C LEU A 125 12.83 -7.54 -1.29
N ASP A 126 13.09 -8.72 -0.74
CA ASP A 126 13.85 -9.76 -1.39
C ASP A 126 13.01 -10.44 -2.47
N THR A 127 13.08 -9.89 -3.67
CA THR A 127 12.36 -10.38 -4.85
C THR A 127 13.33 -10.67 -6.00
N PRO A 128 12.99 -11.55 -6.95
CA PRO A 128 13.81 -11.79 -8.13
C PRO A 128 14.13 -10.48 -8.90
N ALA A 129 13.16 -9.56 -9.02
CA ALA A 129 13.38 -8.29 -9.71
C ALA A 129 14.42 -7.42 -8.98
N ASN A 130 14.30 -7.25 -7.66
CA ASN A 130 15.26 -6.45 -6.89
C ASN A 130 16.66 -7.07 -6.87
N ARG A 131 16.74 -8.42 -6.84
CA ARG A 131 18.04 -9.11 -6.97
C ARG A 131 18.70 -8.89 -8.34
N MET A 132 17.89 -8.81 -9.41
CA MET A 132 18.41 -8.49 -10.75
C MET A 132 18.89 -7.04 -10.84
N ASP A 133 18.17 -6.11 -10.25
CA ASP A 133 18.51 -4.69 -10.29
C ASP A 133 19.73 -4.35 -9.39
N MET A 134 19.96 -5.12 -8.33
CA MET A 134 21.03 -4.91 -7.36
C MET A 134 21.83 -6.21 -7.09
N PRO A 135 22.52 -6.78 -8.08
CA PRO A 135 23.11 -8.13 -7.98
C PRO A 135 24.24 -8.27 -6.95
N ASN A 136 24.82 -7.15 -6.50
CA ASN A 136 25.93 -7.12 -5.53
C ASN A 136 25.48 -6.74 -4.12
N ALA A 137 24.19 -6.63 -3.86
CA ALA A 137 23.65 -6.27 -2.55
C ALA A 137 23.68 -7.46 -1.58
N ASP A 138 23.67 -7.18 -0.29
CA ASP A 138 23.47 -8.18 0.75
C ASP A 138 21.96 -8.50 0.88
N PHE A 139 21.52 -9.51 0.18
CA PHE A 139 20.11 -9.92 0.18
C PHE A 139 19.63 -10.41 1.55
N ALA A 140 20.53 -10.88 2.43
CA ALA A 140 20.18 -11.32 3.77
C ALA A 140 19.75 -10.16 4.69
N SER A 141 20.07 -8.93 4.32
CA SER A 141 19.59 -7.73 5.02
C SER A 141 18.19 -7.28 4.61
N TRP A 142 17.68 -7.76 3.47
CA TRP A 142 16.40 -7.34 2.90
C TRP A 142 15.21 -7.98 3.63
N VAL A 143 14.04 -7.43 3.40
CA VAL A 143 12.78 -7.95 3.94
C VAL A 143 12.28 -9.10 3.06
N ALA A 144 12.08 -10.27 3.66
CA ALA A 144 11.44 -11.37 2.95
C ALA A 144 9.95 -11.03 2.70
N PRO A 145 9.39 -11.40 1.53
CA PRO A 145 7.95 -11.20 1.26
C PRO A 145 7.05 -11.79 2.35
N GLU A 146 7.44 -12.91 2.94
CA GLU A 146 6.71 -13.59 4.01
C GLU A 146 6.70 -12.78 5.32
N GLU A 147 7.79 -12.06 5.63
CA GLU A 147 7.85 -11.17 6.79
C GLU A 147 6.89 -10.00 6.62
N LEU A 148 6.85 -9.39 5.42
CA LEU A 148 5.89 -8.33 5.12
C LEU A 148 4.45 -8.85 5.19
N ALA A 149 4.18 -10.02 4.60
CA ALA A 149 2.86 -10.65 4.59
C ALA A 149 2.37 -10.95 6.01
N ALA A 150 3.25 -11.40 6.91
CA ALA A 150 2.90 -11.66 8.31
C ALA A 150 2.41 -10.40 9.04
N ILE A 151 3.06 -9.26 8.81
CA ILE A 151 2.62 -7.97 9.39
C ILE A 151 1.29 -7.53 8.76
N MET A 152 1.12 -7.69 7.45
CA MET A 152 -0.16 -7.35 6.79
C MET A 152 -1.30 -8.22 7.32
N LEU A 153 -1.08 -9.53 7.51
CA LEU A 153 -2.07 -10.44 8.08
C LEU A 153 -2.41 -10.07 9.53
N PHE A 154 -1.42 -9.70 10.34
CA PHE A 154 -1.66 -9.18 11.69
C PHE A 154 -2.56 -7.95 11.65
N LEU A 155 -2.25 -6.95 10.83
CA LEU A 155 -3.03 -5.72 10.70
C LEU A 155 -4.45 -5.97 10.14
N ALA A 156 -4.65 -7.05 9.37
CA ALA A 156 -5.95 -7.47 8.86
C ALA A 156 -6.73 -8.36 9.85
N SER A 157 -6.14 -8.76 10.97
CA SER A 157 -6.76 -9.67 11.95
C SER A 157 -7.48 -8.93 13.08
N GLU A 158 -8.25 -9.69 13.88
CA GLU A 158 -8.89 -9.19 15.10
C GLU A 158 -7.88 -8.75 16.17
N ALA A 159 -6.69 -9.37 16.19
CA ALA A 159 -5.63 -9.00 17.14
C ALA A 159 -5.13 -7.56 16.96
N ALA A 160 -5.37 -6.94 15.80
CA ALA A 160 -5.03 -5.56 15.52
C ALA A 160 -6.24 -4.61 15.55
N SER A 161 -7.37 -4.99 16.14
CA SER A 161 -8.61 -4.19 16.16
C SER A 161 -8.45 -2.79 16.76
N GLY A 162 -7.50 -2.61 17.68
CA GLY A 162 -7.15 -1.32 18.26
C GLY A 162 -6.10 -0.51 17.48
N VAL A 163 -5.60 -1.03 16.34
CA VAL A 163 -4.55 -0.37 15.54
C VAL A 163 -5.17 0.26 14.32
N THR A 164 -5.18 1.59 14.23
CA THR A 164 -5.66 2.33 13.05
C THR A 164 -4.87 3.61 12.84
N GLY A 165 -4.69 4.04 11.60
CA GLY A 165 -3.86 5.20 11.22
C GLY A 165 -2.35 4.93 11.29
N ALA A 166 -1.93 3.71 11.59
CA ALA A 166 -0.52 3.38 11.74
C ALA A 166 0.21 3.27 10.40
N LEU A 167 1.41 3.82 10.39
CA LEU A 167 2.40 3.68 9.32
C LEU A 167 3.52 2.80 9.88
N VAL A 168 3.51 1.52 9.57
CA VAL A 168 4.37 0.50 10.21
C VAL A 168 5.61 0.23 9.36
N PRO A 169 6.80 0.71 9.73
CA PRO A 169 8.04 0.38 9.04
C PRO A 169 8.33 -1.13 9.14
N VAL A 170 8.67 -1.73 7.99
CA VAL A 170 9.13 -3.12 7.88
C VAL A 170 10.42 -3.07 7.09
N THR A 171 11.54 -2.88 7.79
CA THR A 171 12.81 -2.47 7.17
C THR A 171 13.85 -3.57 7.06
N GLY A 172 13.62 -4.73 7.67
CA GLY A 172 14.66 -5.76 7.75
C GLY A 172 15.87 -5.24 8.52
N ARG A 173 17.02 -5.34 7.89
CA ARG A 173 18.31 -4.85 8.43
C ARG A 173 18.97 -3.84 7.47
N VAL A 174 18.15 -3.12 6.65
CA VAL A 174 18.60 -2.09 5.70
C VAL A 174 18.44 -0.71 6.31
#